data_7e682ff793e341282ed6d40a3c9705b5
#
_entry.id   7e682ff793e341282ed6d40a3c9705b5
#
_cell.length_a   1.000
_cell.length_b   1.000
_cell.length_c   1.000
_cell.angle_alpha   90.00
_cell.angle_beta   90.00
_cell.angle_gamma   90.00
#
_symmetry.space_group_name_H-M   'P 1'
#
loop_
_entity.id
_entity.type
_entity.pdbx_description
1 polymer ?
#
loop_
_entity_poly.entity_id
_entity_poly.type
_entity_poly.pdbx_seq_one_letter_code
_entity_poly.pdbx_strand_id
1 'polypeptide(L)'
;MTDSRLSGDERFRHCLEIQRRLGSERDLGRLAQVVMGEVTALLGADRSTLFLFDWDTMELRASFAEGIASRALVVPLRMGIVEVSILRRELVNLSDACTSPYFNAEVDSLLGYPTESLLVAPLLGSGGSVLGGIELLNKITGRFNAEDEALTTQTARRLAGWIENGRAVAADMDAEVTALRNAVACDRGTVFVLDEAGGNLVAVHADDSAGRAISLNLKLGMAGLAAVTGRSMRIAEAWEDPRFGRSADLQTGHRSRSMLCVPLKSVAGELLGVVEAIHERADRFSADDLATLEAVAGIVAIAIENAMLFADQERQFHSMLAALAASIDAKDGLTAGHSNNVALHAVAIGKELGFGREDLDLLSVAAVLHDYGKIGISDSVLKKEGVLDAEEYAHMQSHAGVGEDILKRIHFARKYRAVPLIAASHHERLDGSGYPHGLRGLEIPFLAKILTVADVFEALTADRHYGKRMSSDAALGLLDAGTGTRFDSHVVAALRRVLAADQAMPALVPAAA
;
A
#
# COMPACT_ATOMS: atom_id res chain seq x y z
N MET A 1 -19.68 22.19 -32.39
CA MET A 1 -19.16 21.68 -31.11
C MET A 1 -19.68 20.28 -31.00
N THR A 2 -18.91 19.32 -31.52
CA THR A 2 -19.23 17.89 -31.54
C THR A 2 -18.97 17.32 -30.17
N ASP A 3 -20.00 16.68 -29.63
CA ASP A 3 -19.99 15.96 -28.35
C ASP A 3 -18.89 14.86 -28.40
N SER A 4 -17.74 15.07 -27.73
CA SER A 4 -16.58 14.21 -27.77
C SER A 4 -16.66 13.06 -26.76
N ARG A 5 -17.86 12.51 -26.54
CA ARG A 5 -18.00 11.28 -25.75
C ARG A 5 -17.56 10.10 -26.61
N LEU A 6 -16.57 9.34 -26.12
CA LEU A 6 -16.21 8.07 -26.71
C LEU A 6 -17.46 7.20 -26.86
N SER A 7 -17.65 6.59 -28.03
CA SER A 7 -18.72 5.62 -28.25
C SER A 7 -18.54 4.39 -27.35
N GLY A 8 -19.62 3.64 -27.10
CA GLY A 8 -19.54 2.39 -26.32
C GLY A 8 -18.50 1.42 -26.86
N ASP A 9 -18.31 1.35 -28.19
CA ASP A 9 -17.30 0.52 -28.84
C ASP A 9 -15.87 1.02 -28.64
N GLU A 10 -15.67 2.33 -28.54
CA GLU A 10 -14.35 2.90 -28.24
C GLU A 10 -13.97 2.66 -26.78
N ARG A 11 -14.91 2.85 -25.86
CA ARG A 11 -14.72 2.53 -24.43
C ARG A 11 -14.41 1.05 -24.23
N PHE A 12 -15.12 0.17 -24.91
CA PHE A 12 -14.87 -1.28 -24.85
C PHE A 12 -13.46 -1.63 -25.39
N ARG A 13 -13.02 -0.99 -26.49
CA ARG A 13 -11.67 -1.17 -27.02
C ARG A 13 -10.59 -0.71 -26.05
N HIS A 14 -10.75 0.44 -25.39
CA HIS A 14 -9.82 0.89 -24.35
C HIS A 14 -9.77 -0.07 -23.16
N CYS A 15 -10.90 -0.57 -22.68
CA CYS A 15 -10.94 -1.59 -21.63
C CYS A 15 -10.24 -2.89 -22.02
N LEU A 16 -10.41 -3.35 -23.27
CA LEU A 16 -9.72 -4.53 -23.80
C LEU A 16 -8.21 -4.28 -23.94
N GLU A 17 -7.81 -3.08 -24.37
CA GLU A 17 -6.40 -2.73 -24.48
C GLU A 17 -5.72 -2.67 -23.11
N ILE A 18 -6.38 -2.08 -22.09
CA ILE A 18 -5.92 -2.13 -20.70
C ILE A 18 -5.74 -3.58 -20.24
N GLN A 19 -6.72 -4.46 -20.52
CA GLN A 19 -6.62 -5.88 -20.17
C GLN A 19 -5.49 -6.58 -20.90
N ARG A 20 -5.33 -6.30 -22.21
CA ARG A 20 -4.27 -6.88 -23.03
C ARG A 20 -2.88 -6.43 -22.56
N ARG A 21 -2.73 -5.17 -22.17
CA ARG A 21 -1.47 -4.58 -21.71
C ARG A 21 -1.10 -5.02 -20.30
N LEU A 22 -2.06 -5.10 -19.39
CA LEU A 22 -1.86 -5.72 -18.07
C LEU A 22 -1.35 -7.16 -18.17
N GLY A 23 -1.69 -7.88 -19.24
CA GLY A 23 -1.22 -9.23 -19.49
C GLY A 23 0.09 -9.35 -20.30
N SER A 24 0.58 -8.28 -20.93
CA SER A 24 1.71 -8.34 -21.87
C SER A 24 2.88 -7.40 -21.57
N GLU A 25 2.68 -6.34 -20.78
CA GLU A 25 3.76 -5.38 -20.47
C GLU A 25 4.58 -5.86 -19.26
N ARG A 26 5.87 -5.67 -19.35
CA ARG A 26 6.88 -6.29 -18.46
C ARG A 26 7.56 -5.32 -17.51
N ASP A 27 7.38 -4.03 -17.72
CA ASP A 27 8.01 -2.96 -16.94
C ASP A 27 6.91 -2.20 -16.19
N LEU A 28 7.03 -2.10 -14.84
CA LEU A 28 6.07 -1.38 -14.01
C LEU A 28 5.90 0.07 -14.49
N GLY A 29 7.00 0.74 -14.85
CA GLY A 29 6.95 2.12 -15.35
C GLY A 29 6.24 2.22 -16.69
N ARG A 30 6.50 1.30 -17.62
CA ARG A 30 5.81 1.23 -18.92
C ARG A 30 4.37 0.78 -18.76
N LEU A 31 4.11 -0.22 -17.91
CA LEU A 31 2.75 -0.66 -17.64
C LEU A 31 1.94 0.49 -17.02
N ALA A 32 2.49 1.16 -16.02
CA ALA A 32 1.88 2.35 -15.43
C ALA A 32 1.60 3.41 -16.48
N GLN A 33 2.57 3.71 -17.34
CA GLN A 33 2.44 4.68 -18.43
C GLN A 33 1.30 4.32 -19.40
N VAL A 34 1.25 3.07 -19.84
CA VAL A 34 0.23 2.64 -20.80
C VAL A 34 -1.15 2.59 -20.15
N VAL A 35 -1.26 1.96 -18.96
CA VAL A 35 -2.55 1.84 -18.27
C VAL A 35 -3.09 3.22 -17.87
N MET A 36 -2.23 4.08 -17.35
CA MET A 36 -2.65 5.43 -16.97
C MET A 36 -3.02 6.27 -18.19
N GLY A 37 -2.26 6.18 -19.31
CA GLY A 37 -2.62 6.85 -20.55
C GLY A 37 -3.97 6.39 -21.11
N GLU A 38 -4.26 5.09 -21.11
CA GLU A 38 -5.55 4.55 -21.54
C GLU A 38 -6.70 4.98 -20.61
N VAL A 39 -6.45 4.98 -19.28
CA VAL A 39 -7.44 5.43 -18.28
C VAL A 39 -7.73 6.93 -18.44
N THR A 40 -6.69 7.74 -18.63
CA THR A 40 -6.81 9.18 -18.88
C THR A 40 -7.68 9.45 -20.11
N ALA A 41 -7.38 8.78 -21.22
CA ALA A 41 -8.14 8.91 -22.46
C ALA A 41 -9.59 8.41 -22.32
N LEU A 42 -9.79 7.24 -21.69
CA LEU A 42 -11.09 6.62 -21.49
C LEU A 42 -12.02 7.46 -20.62
N LEU A 43 -11.46 8.08 -19.58
CA LEU A 43 -12.20 8.93 -18.64
C LEU A 43 -12.28 10.39 -19.11
N GLY A 44 -11.56 10.76 -20.16
CA GLY A 44 -11.48 12.15 -20.62
C GLY A 44 -10.92 13.08 -19.54
N ALA A 45 -9.95 12.62 -18.78
CA ALA A 45 -9.17 13.44 -17.87
C ALA A 45 -8.06 14.17 -18.63
N ASP A 46 -7.58 15.31 -18.14
CA ASP A 46 -6.47 16.03 -18.75
C ASP A 46 -5.12 15.42 -18.35
N ARG A 47 -5.00 14.97 -17.10
CA ARG A 47 -3.79 14.33 -16.57
C ARG A 47 -4.11 13.19 -15.61
N SER A 48 -3.15 12.30 -15.46
CA SER A 48 -3.21 11.23 -14.46
C SER A 48 -1.86 10.99 -13.80
N THR A 49 -1.90 10.53 -12.55
CA THR A 49 -0.72 10.16 -11.77
C THR A 49 -0.97 8.83 -11.07
N LEU A 50 0.01 7.93 -11.12
CA LEU A 50 0.05 6.73 -10.32
C LEU A 50 1.07 6.91 -9.20
N PHE A 51 0.60 6.95 -7.99
CA PHE A 51 1.42 6.98 -6.79
C PHE A 51 1.58 5.57 -6.22
N LEU A 52 2.80 5.21 -5.85
CA LEU A 52 3.10 4.03 -5.06
C LEU A 52 3.53 4.44 -3.67
N PHE A 53 3.00 3.74 -2.67
CA PHE A 53 3.35 3.98 -1.29
C PHE A 53 4.64 3.23 -0.94
N ASP A 54 5.63 3.99 -0.47
CA ASP A 54 6.88 3.47 0.04
C ASP A 54 6.80 3.40 1.57
N TRP A 55 6.69 2.19 2.10
CA TRP A 55 6.57 1.94 3.53
C TRP A 55 7.86 2.25 4.31
N ASP A 56 9.02 2.19 3.65
CA ASP A 56 10.30 2.43 4.31
C ASP A 56 10.55 3.93 4.52
N THR A 57 10.15 4.76 3.55
CA THR A 57 10.25 6.22 3.64
C THR A 57 8.94 6.89 4.08
N MET A 58 7.83 6.14 4.13
CA MET A 58 6.49 6.67 4.38
C MET A 58 6.11 7.80 3.41
N GLU A 59 6.42 7.60 2.14
CA GLU A 59 6.22 8.57 1.07
C GLU A 59 5.37 7.99 -0.05
N LEU A 60 4.63 8.85 -0.73
CA LEU A 60 4.02 8.54 -2.01
C LEU A 60 4.99 8.93 -3.13
N ARG A 61 5.41 7.96 -3.91
CA ARG A 61 6.28 8.19 -5.07
C ARG A 61 5.49 8.03 -6.35
N ALA A 62 5.51 9.05 -7.20
CA ALA A 62 4.93 8.92 -8.51
C ALA A 62 5.70 7.89 -9.33
N SER A 63 5.05 6.78 -9.64
CA SER A 63 5.55 5.78 -10.59
C SER A 63 5.28 6.20 -12.04
N PHE A 64 4.23 6.98 -12.25
CA PHE A 64 3.86 7.63 -13.49
C PHE A 64 3.18 8.96 -13.19
N ALA A 65 3.55 10.02 -13.91
CA ALA A 65 2.88 11.31 -13.89
C ALA A 65 2.90 11.91 -15.30
N GLU A 66 1.73 12.18 -15.86
CA GLU A 66 1.62 12.72 -17.20
C GLU A 66 2.13 14.17 -17.28
N GLY A 67 3.04 14.43 -18.21
CA GLY A 67 3.63 15.76 -18.39
C GLY A 67 4.73 16.16 -17.40
N ILE A 68 5.15 15.26 -16.50
CA ILE A 68 6.22 15.48 -15.52
C ILE A 68 7.19 14.29 -15.59
N ALA A 69 8.51 14.55 -15.46
CA ALA A 69 9.47 13.46 -15.32
C ALA A 69 9.15 12.68 -14.03
N SER A 70 8.59 11.47 -14.17
CA SER A 70 8.03 10.67 -13.08
C SER A 70 9.00 10.37 -11.91
N ARG A 71 10.31 10.47 -12.14
CA ARG A 71 11.33 10.29 -11.08
C ARG A 71 11.45 11.45 -10.10
N ALA A 72 10.81 12.58 -10.38
CA ALA A 72 10.98 13.83 -9.62
C ALA A 72 9.85 14.10 -8.62
N LEU A 73 8.70 13.41 -8.71
CA LEU A 73 7.57 13.68 -7.85
C LEU A 73 7.53 12.68 -6.68
N VAL A 74 8.10 13.10 -5.56
CA VAL A 74 7.96 12.43 -4.27
C VAL A 74 7.09 13.32 -3.40
N VAL A 75 5.95 12.79 -2.98
CA VAL A 75 5.02 13.49 -2.09
C VAL A 75 5.14 12.84 -0.72
N PRO A 76 5.70 13.54 0.30
CA PRO A 76 5.66 13.08 1.67
C PRO A 76 4.21 12.89 2.11
N LEU A 77 3.93 11.93 2.98
CA LEU A 77 2.58 11.68 3.49
C LEU A 77 2.12 12.90 4.31
N ARG A 78 1.44 13.81 3.67
CA ARG A 78 0.97 15.07 4.23
C ARG A 78 -0.41 15.33 3.69
N MET A 79 -1.40 15.23 4.46
CA MET A 79 -2.81 15.62 4.34
C MET A 79 -3.26 16.26 3.00
N GLY A 80 -2.77 15.76 1.86
CA GLY A 80 -3.27 16.08 0.52
C GLY A 80 -4.49 15.22 0.16
N ILE A 81 -5.12 15.48 -0.96
CA ILE A 81 -6.34 14.77 -1.36
C ILE A 81 -6.05 13.28 -1.65
N VAL A 82 -4.89 12.98 -2.25
CA VAL A 82 -4.47 11.59 -2.53
C VAL A 82 -4.30 10.83 -1.23
N GLU A 83 -3.63 11.43 -0.25
CA GLU A 83 -3.44 10.87 1.07
C GLU A 83 -4.77 10.63 1.77
N VAL A 84 -5.69 11.57 1.73
CA VAL A 84 -7.03 11.41 2.32
C VAL A 84 -7.76 10.21 1.72
N SER A 85 -7.71 10.03 0.40
CA SER A 85 -8.29 8.88 -0.27
C SER A 85 -7.65 7.55 0.18
N ILE A 86 -6.33 7.51 0.19
CA ILE A 86 -5.55 6.34 0.59
C ILE A 86 -5.83 5.96 2.04
N LEU A 87 -5.89 6.95 2.93
CA LEU A 87 -6.02 6.76 4.36
C LEU A 87 -7.43 6.40 4.78
N ARG A 88 -8.43 6.98 4.14
CA ARG A 88 -9.83 6.58 4.32
C ARG A 88 -10.14 5.28 3.58
N ARG A 89 -9.26 4.85 2.67
CA ARG A 89 -9.50 3.71 1.75
C ARG A 89 -10.77 3.89 0.92
N GLU A 90 -11.08 5.13 0.62
CA GLU A 90 -12.28 5.53 -0.10
C GLU A 90 -11.91 6.32 -1.36
N LEU A 91 -12.70 6.15 -2.40
CA LEU A 91 -12.62 6.99 -3.58
C LEU A 91 -13.01 8.42 -3.20
N VAL A 92 -12.26 9.39 -3.66
CA VAL A 92 -12.55 10.83 -3.50
C VAL A 92 -12.83 11.42 -4.88
N ASN A 93 -14.01 12.02 -5.06
CA ASN A 93 -14.41 12.74 -6.27
C ASN A 93 -14.74 14.18 -5.91
N LEU A 94 -13.95 15.12 -6.39
CA LEU A 94 -14.13 16.55 -6.16
C LEU A 94 -14.41 17.26 -7.49
N SER A 95 -15.59 17.82 -7.60
CA SER A 95 -16.00 18.63 -8.77
C SER A 95 -15.42 20.05 -8.76
N ASP A 96 -14.88 20.49 -7.61
CA ASP A 96 -14.15 21.72 -7.38
C ASP A 96 -13.09 21.44 -6.30
N ALA A 97 -11.86 21.21 -6.74
CA ALA A 97 -10.76 20.83 -5.86
C ALA A 97 -10.44 21.92 -4.84
N CYS A 98 -10.55 23.20 -5.23
CA CYS A 98 -10.23 24.34 -4.38
C CYS A 98 -11.13 24.48 -3.15
N THR A 99 -12.30 23.84 -3.15
CA THR A 99 -13.22 23.86 -2.01
C THR A 99 -12.86 22.85 -0.91
N SER A 100 -11.97 21.93 -1.21
CA SER A 100 -11.52 20.92 -0.25
C SER A 100 -10.53 21.51 0.76
N PRO A 101 -10.70 21.27 2.06
CA PRO A 101 -9.73 21.71 3.07
C PRO A 101 -8.37 20.99 2.97
N TYR A 102 -8.29 19.95 2.16
CA TYR A 102 -7.08 19.16 1.90
C TYR A 102 -6.41 19.52 0.56
N PHE A 103 -6.97 20.50 -0.16
CA PHE A 103 -6.39 20.96 -1.40
C PHE A 103 -5.16 21.85 -1.14
N ASN A 104 -4.06 21.53 -1.79
CA ASN A 104 -2.82 22.31 -1.67
C ASN A 104 -2.55 23.10 -2.96
N ALA A 105 -2.95 24.38 -2.94
CA ALA A 105 -2.77 25.30 -4.07
C ALA A 105 -1.27 25.59 -4.39
N GLU A 106 -0.36 25.32 -3.47
CA GLU A 106 1.07 25.52 -3.69
C GLU A 106 1.62 24.51 -4.72
N VAL A 107 1.10 23.29 -4.72
CA VAL A 107 1.46 22.24 -5.71
C VAL A 107 1.05 22.71 -7.11
N ASP A 108 -0.17 23.24 -7.27
CA ASP A 108 -0.64 23.78 -8.54
C ASP A 108 0.24 24.94 -9.04
N SER A 109 0.59 25.86 -8.13
CA SER A 109 1.45 27.01 -8.44
C SER A 109 2.84 26.57 -8.90
N LEU A 110 3.37 25.48 -8.32
CA LEU A 110 4.69 24.95 -8.61
C LEU A 110 4.73 24.24 -9.95
N LEU A 111 3.70 23.43 -10.21
CA LEU A 111 3.59 22.68 -11.44
C LEU A 111 3.09 23.57 -12.60
N GLY A 112 2.69 24.83 -12.33
CA GLY A 112 2.10 25.72 -13.30
C GLY A 112 0.81 25.15 -13.90
N TYR A 113 0.08 24.33 -13.13
CA TYR A 113 -1.08 23.58 -13.59
C TYR A 113 -2.23 23.68 -12.59
N PRO A 114 -3.31 24.43 -12.93
CA PRO A 114 -4.44 24.58 -12.02
C PRO A 114 -5.30 23.31 -11.99
N THR A 115 -5.60 22.84 -10.80
CA THR A 115 -6.49 21.70 -10.57
C THR A 115 -7.90 22.19 -10.28
N GLU A 116 -8.82 21.98 -11.24
CA GLU A 116 -10.22 22.35 -11.10
C GLU A 116 -11.06 21.19 -10.53
N SER A 117 -10.91 20.00 -11.09
CA SER A 117 -11.63 18.81 -10.65
C SER A 117 -10.69 17.62 -10.51
N LEU A 118 -11.02 16.71 -9.60
CA LEU A 118 -10.12 15.60 -9.32
C LEU A 118 -10.89 14.35 -8.89
N LEU A 119 -10.41 13.20 -9.34
CA LEU A 119 -10.89 11.87 -8.96
C LEU A 119 -9.70 11.04 -8.49
N VAL A 120 -9.75 10.58 -7.24
CA VAL A 120 -8.71 9.73 -6.64
C VAL A 120 -9.28 8.40 -6.22
N ALA A 121 -8.61 7.31 -6.59
CA ALA A 121 -8.93 5.98 -6.11
C ALA A 121 -7.70 5.36 -5.40
N PRO A 122 -7.87 4.79 -4.20
CA PRO A 122 -6.78 4.13 -3.50
C PRO A 122 -6.45 2.79 -4.15
N LEU A 123 -5.17 2.46 -4.21
CA LEU A 123 -4.68 1.13 -4.55
C LEU A 123 -4.64 0.29 -3.26
N LEU A 124 -5.61 -0.59 -3.13
CA LEU A 124 -5.71 -1.46 -1.95
C LEU A 124 -5.40 -2.90 -2.35
N GLY A 125 -4.44 -3.50 -1.67
CA GLY A 125 -4.14 -4.91 -1.79
C GLY A 125 -5.29 -5.80 -1.29
N SER A 126 -5.21 -7.09 -1.53
CA SER A 126 -6.25 -8.09 -1.22
C SER A 126 -6.66 -8.12 0.26
N GLY A 127 -5.73 -7.77 1.18
CA GLY A 127 -5.98 -7.61 2.62
C GLY A 127 -6.37 -6.21 3.07
N GLY A 128 -6.64 -5.29 2.13
CA GLY A 128 -6.87 -3.88 2.45
C GLY A 128 -5.61 -3.09 2.78
N SER A 129 -4.41 -3.68 2.53
CA SER A 129 -3.13 -2.97 2.66
C SER A 129 -3.06 -1.84 1.64
N VAL A 130 -2.52 -0.69 2.03
CA VAL A 130 -2.35 0.44 1.13
C VAL A 130 -1.10 0.24 0.29
N LEU A 131 -1.25 0.24 -1.03
CA LEU A 131 -0.15 0.12 -1.99
C LEU A 131 0.15 1.45 -2.69
N GLY A 132 -0.82 2.39 -2.71
CA GLY A 132 -0.70 3.66 -3.39
C GLY A 132 -2.05 4.26 -3.77
N GLY A 133 -2.09 5.07 -4.83
CA GLY A 133 -3.32 5.68 -5.35
C GLY A 133 -3.21 6.07 -6.83
N ILE A 134 -4.34 6.11 -7.50
CA ILE A 134 -4.51 6.70 -8.82
C ILE A 134 -5.15 8.06 -8.65
N GLU A 135 -4.59 9.08 -9.26
CA GLU A 135 -5.14 10.42 -9.34
C GLU A 135 -5.42 10.80 -10.79
N LEU A 136 -6.59 11.36 -11.03
CA LEU A 136 -7.05 11.87 -12.31
C LEU A 136 -7.44 13.33 -12.14
N LEU A 137 -6.87 14.21 -12.94
CA LEU A 137 -7.03 15.66 -12.84
C LEU A 137 -7.82 16.19 -14.02
N ASN A 138 -8.67 17.15 -13.75
CA ASN A 138 -9.39 17.98 -14.70
C ASN A 138 -10.15 17.19 -15.78
N LYS A 139 -11.41 16.89 -15.52
CA LYS A 139 -12.31 16.29 -16.52
C LYS A 139 -12.49 17.27 -17.69
N ILE A 140 -12.08 16.88 -18.90
CA ILE A 140 -12.11 17.74 -20.10
C ILE A 140 -13.55 18.18 -20.44
N THR A 141 -14.52 17.26 -20.25
CA THR A 141 -15.92 17.56 -20.52
C THR A 141 -16.80 17.22 -19.32
N GLY A 142 -17.37 18.22 -18.68
CA GLY A 142 -18.26 18.04 -17.54
C GLY A 142 -17.53 17.73 -16.23
N ARG A 143 -18.07 16.82 -15.43
CA ARG A 143 -17.55 16.41 -14.12
C ARG A 143 -17.39 14.89 -14.07
N PHE A 144 -16.48 14.39 -13.25
CA PHE A 144 -16.40 12.95 -13.00
C PHE A 144 -17.72 12.46 -12.40
N ASN A 145 -18.26 11.39 -12.98
CA ASN A 145 -19.56 10.80 -12.61
C ASN A 145 -19.39 9.41 -12.03
N ALA A 146 -20.49 8.76 -11.62
CA ALA A 146 -20.47 7.43 -11.00
C ALA A 146 -19.90 6.33 -11.91
N GLU A 147 -19.99 6.46 -13.23
CA GLU A 147 -19.39 5.51 -14.19
C GLU A 147 -17.85 5.67 -14.19
N ASP A 148 -17.37 6.92 -14.14
CA ASP A 148 -15.94 7.23 -14.02
C ASP A 148 -15.37 6.68 -12.69
N GLU A 149 -16.12 6.83 -11.59
CA GLU A 149 -15.76 6.29 -10.27
C GLU A 149 -15.65 4.76 -10.28
N ALA A 150 -16.63 4.07 -10.86
CA ALA A 150 -16.64 2.62 -10.96
C ALA A 150 -15.45 2.11 -11.77
N LEU A 151 -15.15 2.74 -12.91
CA LEU A 151 -14.05 2.35 -13.78
C LEU A 151 -12.68 2.61 -13.12
N THR A 152 -12.52 3.77 -12.46
CA THR A 152 -11.29 4.10 -11.74
C THR A 152 -11.06 3.12 -10.59
N THR A 153 -12.10 2.78 -9.83
CA THR A 153 -12.04 1.78 -8.76
C THR A 153 -11.65 0.40 -9.29
N GLN A 154 -12.24 -0.03 -10.41
CA GLN A 154 -11.92 -1.32 -11.02
C GLN A 154 -10.46 -1.37 -11.49
N THR A 155 -9.97 -0.30 -12.11
CA THR A 155 -8.58 -0.18 -12.54
C THR A 155 -7.61 -0.19 -11.37
N ALA A 156 -7.94 0.56 -10.31
CA ALA A 156 -7.14 0.59 -9.08
C ALA A 156 -7.02 -0.80 -8.44
N ARG A 157 -8.10 -1.58 -8.36
CA ARG A 157 -8.07 -2.96 -7.84
C ARG A 157 -7.16 -3.88 -8.68
N ARG A 158 -7.21 -3.77 -10.00
CA ARG A 158 -6.38 -4.60 -10.90
C ARG A 158 -4.90 -4.25 -10.79
N LEU A 159 -4.57 -2.96 -10.76
CA LEU A 159 -3.19 -2.51 -10.55
C LEU A 159 -2.68 -2.92 -9.17
N ALA A 160 -3.52 -2.81 -8.13
CA ALA A 160 -3.17 -3.24 -6.78
C ALA A 160 -2.79 -4.72 -6.73
N GLY A 161 -3.60 -5.62 -7.29
CA GLY A 161 -3.29 -7.05 -7.36
C GLY A 161 -1.96 -7.33 -8.09
N TRP A 162 -1.72 -6.63 -9.19
CA TRP A 162 -0.47 -6.78 -9.93
C TRP A 162 0.77 -6.30 -9.15
N ILE A 163 0.67 -5.16 -8.43
CA ILE A 163 1.76 -4.60 -7.61
C ILE A 163 2.03 -5.48 -6.39
N GLU A 164 0.99 -5.98 -5.74
CA GLU A 164 1.09 -6.82 -4.54
C GLU A 164 1.86 -8.11 -4.82
N ASN A 165 1.55 -8.79 -5.93
CA ASN A 165 2.22 -10.01 -6.33
C ASN A 165 3.71 -9.81 -6.67
N GLY A 166 4.05 -8.66 -7.26
CA GLY A 166 5.45 -8.32 -7.55
C GLY A 166 6.29 -8.01 -6.31
N ARG A 167 5.69 -7.45 -5.26
CA ARG A 167 6.43 -7.04 -4.03
C ARG A 167 6.65 -8.17 -3.03
N ALA A 168 5.70 -9.09 -2.89
CA ALA A 168 5.76 -10.12 -1.83
C ALA A 168 6.91 -11.11 -2.01
N VAL A 169 7.38 -11.32 -3.23
CA VAL A 169 8.38 -12.33 -3.57
C VAL A 169 9.76 -11.74 -3.90
N ALA A 170 9.85 -10.44 -4.23
CA ALA A 170 11.11 -9.83 -4.68
C ALA A 170 12.15 -9.60 -3.56
N ALA A 171 11.72 -9.55 -2.31
CA ALA A 171 12.59 -9.10 -1.21
C ALA A 171 13.67 -10.11 -0.76
N ASP A 172 13.55 -11.41 -1.14
CA ASP A 172 14.41 -12.48 -0.59
C ASP A 172 15.09 -13.39 -1.64
N MET A 173 14.93 -13.10 -2.94
CA MET A 173 15.31 -14.05 -4.02
C MET A 173 16.71 -13.87 -4.61
N ASP A 174 17.45 -12.82 -4.25
CA ASP A 174 18.78 -12.54 -4.85
C ASP A 174 19.82 -13.61 -4.54
N ALA A 175 19.79 -14.18 -3.34
CA ALA A 175 20.71 -15.23 -2.93
C ALA A 175 20.42 -16.56 -3.64
N GLU A 176 19.13 -16.89 -3.79
CA GLU A 176 18.67 -18.11 -4.44
C GLU A 176 18.96 -18.10 -5.94
N VAL A 177 18.78 -16.97 -6.62
CA VAL A 177 19.10 -16.85 -8.06
C VAL A 177 20.61 -16.86 -8.28
N THR A 178 21.39 -16.25 -7.40
CA THR A 178 22.86 -16.36 -7.44
C THR A 178 23.31 -17.81 -7.26
N ALA A 179 22.72 -18.53 -6.32
CA ALA A 179 22.99 -19.95 -6.12
C ALA A 179 22.62 -20.78 -7.35
N LEU A 180 21.49 -20.49 -7.98
CA LEU A 180 21.01 -21.11 -9.21
C LEU A 180 22.01 -20.91 -10.37
N ARG A 181 22.47 -19.68 -10.59
CA ARG A 181 23.46 -19.38 -11.64
C ARG A 181 24.76 -20.15 -11.45
N ASN A 182 25.23 -20.20 -10.22
CA ASN A 182 26.45 -20.91 -9.89
C ASN A 182 26.31 -22.43 -10.05
N ALA A 183 25.12 -22.98 -9.73
CA ALA A 183 24.86 -24.41 -9.79
C ALA A 183 24.89 -24.98 -11.22
N VAL A 184 24.36 -24.24 -12.21
CA VAL A 184 24.29 -24.68 -13.61
C VAL A 184 25.17 -23.87 -14.56
N ALA A 185 25.98 -22.94 -14.06
CA ALA A 185 26.88 -22.09 -14.81
C ALA A 185 26.23 -21.46 -16.04
N CYS A 186 25.05 -20.83 -15.86
CA CYS A 186 24.32 -20.14 -16.91
C CYS A 186 24.71 -18.66 -17.02
N ASP A 187 24.47 -18.07 -18.20
CA ASP A 187 24.72 -16.64 -18.41
C ASP A 187 23.65 -15.79 -17.69
N ARG A 188 22.39 -16.26 -17.69
CA ARG A 188 21.26 -15.59 -17.06
C ARG A 188 20.34 -16.58 -16.36
N GLY A 189 19.89 -16.21 -15.19
CA GLY A 189 18.86 -16.91 -14.42
C GLY A 189 17.64 -16.00 -14.19
N THR A 190 16.45 -16.56 -14.31
CA THR A 190 15.19 -15.84 -14.03
C THR A 190 14.27 -16.73 -13.23
N VAL A 191 13.71 -16.17 -12.17
CA VAL A 191 12.64 -16.81 -11.39
C VAL A 191 11.33 -16.08 -11.70
N PHE A 192 10.38 -16.82 -12.23
CA PHE A 192 9.02 -16.35 -12.48
C PHE A 192 8.08 -16.93 -11.43
N VAL A 193 7.15 -16.13 -10.96
CA VAL A 193 6.05 -16.55 -10.08
C VAL A 193 4.73 -16.37 -10.83
N LEU A 194 3.81 -17.28 -10.60
CA LEU A 194 2.46 -17.21 -11.17
C LEU A 194 1.70 -16.07 -10.51
N ASP A 195 1.01 -15.23 -11.30
CA ASP A 195 0.12 -14.22 -10.74
C ASP A 195 -1.13 -14.88 -10.13
N GLU A 196 -1.79 -14.21 -9.17
CA GLU A 196 -2.98 -14.74 -8.49
C GLU A 196 -4.15 -15.00 -9.45
N ALA A 197 -4.22 -14.26 -10.56
CA ALA A 197 -5.20 -14.49 -11.60
C ALA A 197 -4.90 -15.75 -12.44
N GLY A 198 -3.71 -16.36 -12.24
CA GLY A 198 -3.28 -17.58 -12.93
C GLY A 198 -3.07 -17.43 -14.41
N GLY A 199 -2.92 -16.20 -14.92
CA GLY A 199 -2.79 -15.93 -16.35
C GLY A 199 -1.39 -15.60 -16.82
N ASN A 200 -0.50 -15.18 -15.93
CA ASN A 200 0.84 -14.71 -16.26
C ASN A 200 1.90 -15.22 -15.28
N LEU A 201 3.13 -15.29 -15.77
CA LEU A 201 4.35 -15.50 -15.00
C LEU A 201 5.04 -14.15 -14.84
N VAL A 202 5.23 -13.69 -13.61
CA VAL A 202 5.89 -12.44 -13.29
C VAL A 202 7.30 -12.74 -12.80
N ALA A 203 8.32 -12.12 -13.42
CA ALA A 203 9.69 -12.26 -12.95
C ALA A 203 9.85 -11.52 -11.62
N VAL A 204 10.22 -12.25 -10.59
CA VAL A 204 10.55 -11.69 -9.28
C VAL A 204 12.03 -11.38 -9.17
N HIS A 205 12.86 -12.05 -9.97
CA HIS A 205 14.27 -11.73 -10.18
C HIS A 205 14.68 -12.04 -11.61
N ALA A 206 15.46 -11.15 -12.22
CA ALA A 206 16.10 -11.36 -13.52
C ALA A 206 17.41 -10.57 -13.59
N ASP A 207 18.50 -11.24 -13.99
CA ASP A 207 19.87 -10.71 -13.96
C ASP A 207 20.09 -9.41 -14.76
N ASP A 208 19.31 -9.17 -15.81
CA ASP A 208 19.46 -8.00 -16.70
C ASP A 208 18.34 -6.96 -16.54
N SER A 209 17.47 -7.10 -15.56
CA SER A 209 16.24 -6.31 -15.53
C SER A 209 16.45 -4.85 -15.12
N ALA A 210 17.63 -4.44 -14.62
CA ALA A 210 17.87 -3.07 -14.14
C ALA A 210 16.65 -2.47 -13.38
N GLY A 211 15.96 -3.32 -12.59
CA GLY A 211 14.72 -2.97 -11.89
C GLY A 211 13.45 -3.08 -12.75
N ARG A 212 13.47 -3.74 -13.91
CA ARG A 212 12.31 -3.93 -14.78
C ARG A 212 11.57 -5.22 -14.42
N ALA A 213 10.29 -5.12 -14.10
CA ALA A 213 9.45 -6.29 -13.93
C ALA A 213 9.16 -6.96 -15.28
N ILE A 214 9.52 -8.24 -15.41
CA ILE A 214 9.23 -9.04 -16.61
C ILE A 214 7.98 -9.87 -16.33
N SER A 215 6.96 -9.77 -17.20
CA SER A 215 5.76 -10.60 -17.15
C SER A 215 5.60 -11.38 -18.44
N LEU A 216 5.35 -12.68 -18.34
CA LEU A 216 5.12 -13.59 -19.47
C LEU A 216 3.72 -14.18 -19.39
N ASN A 217 3.01 -14.20 -20.52
CA ASN A 217 1.76 -14.95 -20.59
C ASN A 217 2.04 -16.45 -20.56
N LEU A 218 1.29 -17.21 -19.74
CA LEU A 218 1.42 -18.67 -19.62
C LEU A 218 1.33 -19.42 -20.95
N LYS A 219 0.66 -18.84 -21.96
CA LYS A 219 0.50 -19.47 -23.28
C LYS A 219 1.66 -19.17 -24.24
N LEU A 220 2.66 -18.41 -23.81
CA LEU A 220 3.73 -17.93 -24.68
C LEU A 220 5.11 -18.33 -24.12
N GLY A 221 5.98 -18.79 -25.04
CA GLY A 221 7.38 -19.08 -24.74
C GLY A 221 7.63 -20.38 -23.98
N MET A 222 8.91 -20.64 -23.68
CA MET A 222 9.36 -21.91 -23.08
C MET A 222 9.00 -22.00 -21.60
N ALA A 223 9.14 -20.91 -20.86
CA ALA A 223 8.71 -20.86 -19.45
C ALA A 223 7.20 -21.08 -19.29
N GLY A 224 6.38 -20.45 -20.16
CA GLY A 224 4.94 -20.69 -20.18
C GLY A 224 4.59 -22.15 -20.49
N LEU A 225 5.30 -22.77 -21.43
CA LEU A 225 5.10 -24.19 -21.76
C LEU A 225 5.49 -25.10 -20.59
N ALA A 226 6.59 -24.81 -19.87
CA ALA A 226 6.98 -25.56 -18.68
C ALA A 226 5.91 -25.41 -17.58
N ALA A 227 5.38 -24.20 -17.38
CA ALA A 227 4.30 -23.94 -16.44
C ALA A 227 3.04 -24.77 -16.75
N VAL A 228 2.54 -24.68 -17.98
CA VAL A 228 1.29 -25.35 -18.40
C VAL A 228 1.42 -26.88 -18.40
N THR A 229 2.56 -27.39 -18.85
CA THR A 229 2.78 -28.85 -18.88
C THR A 229 3.20 -29.44 -17.54
N GLY A 230 3.69 -28.59 -16.63
CA GLY A 230 4.27 -29.03 -15.37
C GLY A 230 5.51 -29.90 -15.54
N ARG A 231 6.20 -29.83 -16.68
CA ARG A 231 7.37 -30.64 -17.01
C ARG A 231 8.61 -29.78 -17.22
N SER A 232 9.72 -30.24 -16.68
CA SER A 232 11.02 -29.64 -16.93
C SER A 232 11.44 -29.83 -18.39
N MET A 233 12.14 -28.86 -18.95
CA MET A 233 12.58 -28.87 -20.34
C MET A 233 14.04 -28.45 -20.44
N ARG A 234 14.79 -29.19 -21.31
CA ARG A 234 16.12 -28.83 -21.77
C ARG A 234 16.06 -28.56 -23.27
N ILE A 235 16.42 -27.36 -23.66
CA ILE A 235 16.40 -26.88 -25.04
C ILE A 235 17.84 -26.65 -25.49
N ALA A 236 18.27 -27.38 -26.50
CA ALA A 236 19.63 -27.31 -27.04
C ALA A 236 19.87 -26.08 -27.92
N GLU A 237 18.87 -25.68 -28.75
CA GLU A 237 18.90 -24.49 -29.59
C GLU A 237 17.50 -23.85 -29.66
N ALA A 238 17.34 -22.81 -28.86
CA ALA A 238 16.03 -22.15 -28.67
C ALA A 238 15.54 -21.46 -29.93
N TRP A 239 16.44 -20.90 -30.73
CA TRP A 239 16.06 -20.20 -31.97
C TRP A 239 15.56 -21.11 -33.06
N GLU A 240 15.85 -22.40 -32.99
CA GLU A 240 15.33 -23.43 -33.93
C GLU A 240 13.98 -24.02 -33.45
N ASP A 241 13.63 -23.80 -32.17
CA ASP A 241 12.34 -24.27 -31.63
C ASP A 241 11.21 -23.31 -32.01
N PRO A 242 10.18 -23.80 -32.75
CA PRO A 242 9.07 -22.95 -33.18
C PRO A 242 8.22 -22.37 -32.03
N ARG A 243 8.35 -22.92 -30.82
CA ARG A 243 7.64 -22.48 -29.61
C ARG A 243 8.37 -21.33 -28.91
N PHE A 244 9.63 -21.06 -29.27
CA PHE A 244 10.44 -20.02 -28.67
C PHE A 244 10.02 -18.62 -29.15
N GLY A 245 9.71 -17.73 -28.21
CA GLY A 245 9.36 -16.33 -28.47
C GLY A 245 10.60 -15.44 -28.59
N ARG A 246 11.03 -15.10 -29.80
CA ARG A 246 12.24 -14.30 -30.07
C ARG A 246 12.15 -12.82 -29.69
N SER A 247 10.96 -12.35 -29.30
CA SER A 247 10.71 -10.93 -29.03
C SER A 247 11.56 -10.37 -27.87
N ALA A 248 11.80 -11.16 -26.82
CA ALA A 248 12.61 -10.75 -25.69
C ALA A 248 14.09 -10.58 -26.09
N ASP A 249 14.64 -11.56 -26.81
CA ASP A 249 16.00 -11.50 -27.33
C ASP A 249 16.23 -10.31 -28.25
N LEU A 250 15.27 -10.04 -29.16
CA LEU A 250 15.35 -8.91 -30.08
C LEU A 250 15.29 -7.55 -29.37
N GLN A 251 14.63 -7.47 -28.23
CA GLN A 251 14.54 -6.22 -27.44
C GLN A 251 15.77 -5.98 -26.58
N THR A 252 16.38 -7.05 -26.04
CA THR A 252 17.53 -6.96 -25.12
C THR A 252 18.87 -7.03 -25.85
N GLY A 253 18.91 -7.42 -27.12
CA GLY A 253 20.13 -7.66 -27.90
C GLY A 253 20.87 -8.95 -27.53
N HIS A 254 20.30 -9.78 -26.65
CA HIS A 254 20.84 -11.09 -26.28
C HIS A 254 20.37 -12.17 -27.25
N ARG A 255 21.07 -13.29 -27.26
CA ARG A 255 20.70 -14.46 -28.07
C ARG A 255 20.63 -15.71 -27.21
N SER A 256 19.44 -16.03 -26.76
CA SER A 256 19.17 -17.25 -25.99
C SER A 256 19.31 -18.47 -26.90
N ARG A 257 20.35 -19.29 -26.72
CA ARG A 257 20.55 -20.47 -27.56
C ARG A 257 20.21 -21.75 -26.81
N SER A 258 20.79 -22.03 -25.67
CA SER A 258 20.34 -23.15 -24.83
C SER A 258 19.59 -22.68 -23.60
N MET A 259 18.59 -23.45 -23.20
CA MET A 259 17.72 -23.08 -22.09
C MET A 259 17.35 -24.29 -21.25
N LEU A 260 17.22 -24.06 -19.94
CA LEU A 260 16.52 -24.94 -19.01
C LEU A 260 15.30 -24.21 -18.47
N CYS A 261 14.14 -24.86 -18.45
CA CYS A 261 12.94 -24.36 -17.82
C CYS A 261 12.41 -25.42 -16.87
N VAL A 262 12.30 -25.08 -15.58
CA VAL A 262 11.87 -25.99 -14.52
C VAL A 262 10.68 -25.39 -13.78
N PRO A 263 9.50 -26.07 -13.74
CA PRO A 263 8.36 -25.58 -13.01
C PRO A 263 8.61 -25.65 -11.49
N LEU A 264 8.26 -24.57 -10.81
CA LEU A 264 8.25 -24.46 -9.36
C LEU A 264 6.91 -24.97 -8.84
N LYS A 265 6.92 -25.98 -7.97
CA LYS A 265 5.71 -26.59 -7.43
C LYS A 265 5.74 -26.58 -5.90
N SER A 266 4.59 -26.31 -5.30
CA SER A 266 4.39 -26.46 -3.87
C SER A 266 4.52 -27.93 -3.44
N VAL A 267 4.59 -28.17 -2.13
CA VAL A 267 4.54 -29.53 -1.56
C VAL A 267 3.24 -30.25 -1.97
N ALA A 268 2.15 -29.52 -2.17
CA ALA A 268 0.86 -30.06 -2.64
C ALA A 268 0.84 -30.35 -4.16
N GLY A 269 1.91 -29.97 -4.90
CA GLY A 269 2.01 -30.14 -6.35
C GLY A 269 1.38 -29.00 -7.16
N GLU A 270 0.96 -27.92 -6.54
CA GLU A 270 0.43 -26.73 -7.19
C GLU A 270 1.55 -25.94 -7.86
N LEU A 271 1.28 -25.37 -9.03
CA LEU A 271 2.24 -24.55 -9.75
C LEU A 271 2.40 -23.19 -9.06
N LEU A 272 3.61 -22.87 -8.61
CA LEU A 272 3.97 -21.58 -8.02
C LEU A 272 4.64 -20.66 -9.04
N GLY A 273 5.33 -21.24 -10.04
CA GLY A 273 6.10 -20.46 -11.00
C GLY A 273 7.00 -21.32 -11.88
N VAL A 274 8.03 -20.70 -12.45
CA VAL A 274 9.04 -21.36 -13.32
C VAL A 274 10.41 -20.73 -13.06
N VAL A 275 11.43 -21.58 -12.98
CA VAL A 275 12.84 -21.16 -13.07
C VAL A 275 13.32 -21.34 -14.49
N GLU A 276 13.99 -20.35 -15.03
CA GLU A 276 14.60 -20.35 -16.35
C GLU A 276 16.10 -20.07 -16.22
N ALA A 277 16.92 -20.90 -16.85
CA ALA A 277 18.35 -20.68 -17.00
C ALA A 277 18.68 -20.62 -18.51
N ILE A 278 19.44 -19.60 -18.91
CA ILE A 278 19.72 -19.29 -20.31
C ILE A 278 21.23 -19.22 -20.54
N HIS A 279 21.69 -19.69 -21.70
CA HIS A 279 23.06 -19.57 -22.15
C HIS A 279 23.14 -19.21 -23.64
N GLU A 280 24.12 -18.39 -24.02
CA GLU A 280 24.33 -17.93 -25.40
C GLU A 280 24.98 -18.97 -26.31
N ARG A 281 25.44 -20.11 -25.76
CA ARG A 281 26.00 -21.23 -26.54
C ARG A 281 24.94 -22.32 -26.69
N ALA A 282 24.83 -22.85 -27.90
CA ALA A 282 23.98 -24.01 -28.17
C ALA A 282 24.45 -25.25 -27.42
N ASP A 283 23.52 -26.12 -27.05
CA ASP A 283 23.72 -27.40 -26.38
C ASP A 283 24.67 -27.33 -25.16
N ARG A 284 24.62 -26.19 -24.42
CA ARG A 284 25.48 -25.96 -23.27
C ARG A 284 25.07 -26.80 -22.06
N PHE A 285 23.78 -27.01 -21.88
CA PHE A 285 23.25 -27.71 -20.70
C PHE A 285 23.15 -29.22 -20.95
N SER A 286 23.61 -30.01 -19.99
CA SER A 286 23.51 -31.47 -19.95
C SER A 286 22.21 -31.92 -19.25
N ALA A 287 21.98 -33.24 -19.19
CA ALA A 287 20.92 -33.81 -18.37
C ALA A 287 21.20 -33.64 -16.87
N ASP A 288 22.50 -33.66 -16.48
CA ASP A 288 22.91 -33.44 -15.08
C ASP A 288 22.69 -32.00 -14.63
N ASP A 289 22.88 -31.01 -15.56
CA ASP A 289 22.53 -29.61 -15.30
C ASP A 289 21.01 -29.45 -15.07
N LEU A 290 20.19 -30.16 -15.85
CA LEU A 290 18.74 -30.15 -15.64
C LEU A 290 18.37 -30.76 -14.28
N ALA A 291 18.94 -31.88 -13.90
CA ALA A 291 18.70 -32.52 -12.60
C ALA A 291 19.16 -31.60 -11.43
N THR A 292 20.29 -30.92 -11.60
CA THR A 292 20.79 -29.93 -10.65
C THR A 292 19.82 -28.74 -10.52
N LEU A 293 19.32 -28.22 -11.64
CA LEU A 293 18.34 -27.14 -11.62
C LEU A 293 17.00 -27.56 -11.01
N GLU A 294 16.56 -28.80 -11.23
CA GLU A 294 15.36 -29.37 -10.57
C GLU A 294 15.52 -29.42 -9.04
N ALA A 295 16.68 -29.81 -8.55
CA ALA A 295 16.97 -29.82 -7.10
C ALA A 295 16.95 -28.41 -6.51
N VAL A 296 17.58 -27.43 -7.19
CA VAL A 296 17.57 -26.01 -6.77
C VAL A 296 16.16 -25.43 -6.86
N ALA A 297 15.41 -25.75 -7.91
CA ALA A 297 14.02 -25.32 -8.08
C ALA A 297 13.12 -25.77 -6.91
N GLY A 298 13.36 -26.95 -6.36
CA GLY A 298 12.67 -27.41 -5.15
C GLY A 298 12.91 -26.50 -3.94
N ILE A 299 14.14 -26.03 -3.74
CA ILE A 299 14.50 -25.10 -2.64
C ILE A 299 13.85 -23.72 -2.89
N VAL A 300 13.94 -23.21 -4.12
CA VAL A 300 13.31 -21.95 -4.54
C VAL A 300 11.80 -22.01 -4.36
N ALA A 301 11.16 -23.13 -4.72
CA ALA A 301 9.72 -23.31 -4.54
C ALA A 301 9.30 -23.21 -3.07
N ILE A 302 10.06 -23.82 -2.15
CA ILE A 302 9.80 -23.72 -0.70
C ILE A 302 9.96 -22.28 -0.21
N ALA A 303 10.99 -21.55 -0.68
CA ALA A 303 11.20 -20.16 -0.30
C ALA A 303 10.04 -19.27 -0.77
N ILE A 304 9.59 -19.46 -2.01
CA ILE A 304 8.44 -18.76 -2.59
C ILE A 304 7.15 -19.08 -1.82
N GLU A 305 6.87 -20.37 -1.58
CA GLU A 305 5.68 -20.81 -0.84
C GLU A 305 5.64 -20.19 0.56
N ASN A 306 6.77 -20.20 1.28
CA ASN A 306 6.89 -19.56 2.58
C ASN A 306 6.65 -18.03 2.50
N ALA A 307 7.25 -17.34 1.53
CA ALA A 307 7.06 -15.90 1.35
C ALA A 307 5.58 -15.57 1.06
N MET A 308 4.91 -16.36 0.21
CA MET A 308 3.47 -16.21 -0.07
C MET A 308 2.63 -16.45 1.18
N LEU A 309 2.91 -17.50 1.95
CA LEU A 309 2.18 -17.79 3.19
C LEU A 309 2.36 -16.68 4.24
N PHE A 310 3.56 -16.12 4.38
CA PHE A 310 3.78 -14.97 5.26
C PHE A 310 3.02 -13.73 4.81
N ALA A 311 3.02 -13.43 3.52
CA ALA A 311 2.27 -12.32 2.96
C ALA A 311 0.75 -12.51 3.17
N ASP A 312 0.24 -13.73 3.00
CA ASP A 312 -1.15 -14.07 3.26
C ASP A 312 -1.53 -13.90 4.74
N GLN A 313 -0.69 -14.36 5.66
CA GLN A 313 -0.90 -14.15 7.08
C GLN A 313 -0.94 -12.66 7.46
N GLU A 314 -0.04 -11.87 6.90
CA GLU A 314 -0.01 -10.43 7.16
C GLU A 314 -1.25 -9.73 6.59
N ARG A 315 -1.67 -10.09 5.38
CA ARG A 315 -2.94 -9.62 4.76
C ARG A 315 -4.16 -10.00 5.61
N GLN A 316 -4.23 -11.25 6.05
CA GLN A 316 -5.32 -11.73 6.91
C GLN A 316 -5.39 -10.94 8.22
N PHE A 317 -4.24 -10.72 8.86
CA PHE A 317 -4.13 -9.95 10.10
C PHE A 317 -4.66 -8.52 9.90
N HIS A 318 -4.19 -7.80 8.89
CA HIS A 318 -4.65 -6.44 8.59
C HIS A 318 -6.13 -6.38 8.22
N SER A 319 -6.63 -7.37 7.47
CA SER A 319 -8.06 -7.48 7.16
C SER A 319 -8.92 -7.68 8.41
N MET A 320 -8.45 -8.51 9.35
CA MET A 320 -9.15 -8.69 10.63
C MET A 320 -9.13 -7.41 11.46
N LEU A 321 -8.02 -6.68 11.52
CA LEU A 321 -7.94 -5.39 12.20
C LEU A 321 -8.90 -4.37 11.61
N ALA A 322 -8.96 -4.28 10.28
CA ALA A 322 -9.89 -3.40 9.58
C ALA A 322 -11.36 -3.75 9.88
N ALA A 323 -11.70 -5.04 9.94
CA ALA A 323 -13.04 -5.50 10.30
C ALA A 323 -13.39 -5.18 11.76
N LEU A 324 -12.44 -5.32 12.70
CA LEU A 324 -12.62 -4.96 14.09
C LEU A 324 -12.84 -3.44 14.24
N ALA A 325 -12.02 -2.61 13.58
CA ALA A 325 -12.20 -1.15 13.57
C ALA A 325 -13.56 -0.76 12.99
N ALA A 326 -13.94 -1.31 11.84
CA ALA A 326 -15.25 -1.05 11.23
C ALA A 326 -16.43 -1.46 12.13
N SER A 327 -16.27 -2.51 12.95
CA SER A 327 -17.32 -2.95 13.88
C SER A 327 -17.56 -1.94 15.01
N ILE A 328 -16.50 -1.26 15.46
CA ILE A 328 -16.61 -0.21 16.47
C ILE A 328 -17.17 1.08 15.87
N ASP A 329 -16.72 1.45 14.69
CA ASP A 329 -17.23 2.60 13.95
C ASP A 329 -18.74 2.46 13.67
N ALA A 330 -19.22 1.24 13.36
CA ALA A 330 -20.63 0.96 13.17
C ALA A 330 -21.45 1.10 14.48
N LYS A 331 -20.83 0.85 15.64
CA LYS A 331 -21.48 1.01 16.95
C LYS A 331 -21.50 2.47 17.40
N ASP A 332 -20.36 3.16 17.25
CA ASP A 332 -20.19 4.57 17.58
C ASP A 332 -20.24 5.41 16.29
N GLY A 333 -21.46 5.70 15.83
CA GLY A 333 -21.69 6.42 14.57
C GLY A 333 -21.05 7.84 14.51
N LEU A 334 -20.42 8.29 15.60
CA LEU A 334 -19.70 9.57 15.68
C LEU A 334 -18.22 9.44 15.31
N THR A 335 -17.70 8.21 15.21
CA THR A 335 -16.26 7.94 15.07
C THR A 335 -15.88 7.28 13.75
N ALA A 336 -16.75 7.33 12.72
CA ALA A 336 -16.42 6.77 11.41
C ALA A 336 -15.10 7.36 10.87
N GLY A 337 -14.08 6.51 10.74
CA GLY A 337 -12.73 6.90 10.29
C GLY A 337 -11.81 7.52 11.36
N HIS A 338 -12.30 7.77 12.58
CA HIS A 338 -11.51 8.33 13.68
C HIS A 338 -10.26 7.51 13.98
N SER A 339 -10.42 6.20 14.21
CA SER A 339 -9.29 5.32 14.55
C SER A 339 -8.19 5.32 13.48
N ASN A 340 -8.56 5.40 12.21
CA ASN A 340 -7.59 5.52 11.11
C ASN A 340 -6.87 6.88 11.14
N ASN A 341 -7.60 7.98 11.35
CA ASN A 341 -7.00 9.31 11.43
C ASN A 341 -6.04 9.42 12.63
N VAL A 342 -6.44 8.87 13.79
CA VAL A 342 -5.56 8.79 14.98
C VAL A 342 -4.28 8.00 14.65
N ALA A 343 -4.41 6.86 13.97
CA ALA A 343 -3.24 6.07 13.56
C ALA A 343 -2.28 6.86 12.67
N LEU A 344 -2.81 7.70 11.78
CA LEU A 344 -2.01 8.57 10.92
C LEU A 344 -1.22 9.61 11.69
N HIS A 345 -1.93 10.36 12.55
CA HIS A 345 -1.26 11.37 13.38
C HIS A 345 -0.23 10.71 14.29
N ALA A 346 -0.55 9.55 14.88
CA ALA A 346 0.37 8.82 15.75
C ALA A 346 1.63 8.37 14.98
N VAL A 347 1.48 7.79 13.79
CA VAL A 347 2.60 7.36 12.94
C VAL A 347 3.44 8.56 12.48
N ALA A 348 2.81 9.67 12.09
CA ALA A 348 3.52 10.88 11.70
C ALA A 348 4.36 11.46 12.84
N ILE A 349 3.79 11.52 14.06
CA ILE A 349 4.51 11.94 15.28
C ILE A 349 5.65 10.96 15.57
N GLY A 350 5.40 9.65 15.52
CA GLY A 350 6.41 8.63 15.77
C GLY A 350 7.58 8.71 14.78
N LYS A 351 7.30 8.95 13.50
CA LYS A 351 8.32 9.16 12.45
C LYS A 351 9.16 10.41 12.76
N GLU A 352 8.53 11.52 13.10
CA GLU A 352 9.21 12.77 13.48
C GLU A 352 10.12 12.59 14.71
N LEU A 353 9.76 11.66 15.60
CA LEU A 353 10.55 11.28 16.77
C LEU A 353 11.65 10.25 16.45
N GLY A 354 11.75 9.77 15.21
CA GLY A 354 12.79 8.85 14.75
C GLY A 354 12.55 7.38 15.09
N PHE A 355 11.29 6.97 15.32
CA PHE A 355 10.96 5.56 15.52
C PHE A 355 11.14 4.74 14.25
N GLY A 356 11.62 3.50 14.40
CA GLY A 356 11.80 2.55 13.31
C GLY A 356 10.46 1.92 12.86
N ARG A 357 10.52 1.20 11.72
CA ARG A 357 9.35 0.58 11.07
C ARG A 357 8.54 -0.31 12.01
N GLU A 358 9.21 -1.15 12.83
CA GLU A 358 8.51 -2.07 13.74
C GLU A 358 7.70 -1.33 14.82
N ASP A 359 8.25 -0.24 15.37
CA ASP A 359 7.56 0.59 16.37
C ASP A 359 6.41 1.37 15.75
N LEU A 360 6.57 1.87 14.52
CA LEU A 360 5.52 2.59 13.79
C LEU A 360 4.36 1.66 13.42
N ASP A 361 4.65 0.43 13.02
CA ASP A 361 3.65 -0.61 12.74
C ASP A 361 2.89 -1.00 14.02
N LEU A 362 3.61 -1.22 15.12
CA LEU A 362 3.03 -1.46 16.44
C LEU A 362 2.11 -0.31 16.89
N LEU A 363 2.56 0.93 16.73
CA LEU A 363 1.81 2.13 17.08
C LEU A 363 0.55 2.26 16.22
N SER A 364 0.65 1.99 14.92
CA SER A 364 -0.48 2.01 14.00
C SER A 364 -1.56 1.01 14.42
N VAL A 365 -1.17 -0.24 14.72
CA VAL A 365 -2.10 -1.29 15.16
C VAL A 365 -2.76 -0.91 16.50
N ALA A 366 -1.99 -0.38 17.45
CA ALA A 366 -2.53 0.06 18.74
C ALA A 366 -3.52 1.22 18.56
N ALA A 367 -3.22 2.16 17.65
CA ALA A 367 -4.09 3.30 17.36
C ALA A 367 -5.41 2.89 16.69
N VAL A 368 -5.37 1.94 15.76
CA VAL A 368 -6.59 1.41 15.12
C VAL A 368 -7.52 0.72 16.13
N LEU A 369 -6.97 0.12 17.19
CA LEU A 369 -7.70 -0.66 18.19
C LEU A 369 -7.92 0.05 19.54
N HIS A 370 -7.44 1.30 19.73
CA HIS A 370 -7.44 1.95 21.04
C HIS A 370 -8.83 2.05 21.68
N ASP A 371 -9.83 2.30 20.88
CA ASP A 371 -11.22 2.48 21.27
C ASP A 371 -12.07 1.20 21.19
N TYR A 372 -11.47 0.04 20.90
CA TYR A 372 -12.23 -1.20 20.68
C TYR A 372 -13.09 -1.60 21.89
N GLY A 373 -12.71 -1.20 23.10
CA GLY A 373 -13.47 -1.46 24.32
C GLY A 373 -14.82 -0.74 24.40
N LYS A 374 -15.10 0.26 23.55
CA LYS A 374 -16.44 0.89 23.44
C LYS A 374 -17.54 -0.12 23.10
N ILE A 375 -17.18 -1.30 22.62
CA ILE A 375 -18.14 -2.40 22.43
C ILE A 375 -18.83 -2.80 23.75
N GLY A 376 -18.17 -2.64 24.88
CA GLY A 376 -18.70 -2.91 26.21
C GLY A 376 -19.52 -1.78 26.81
N ILE A 377 -19.58 -0.62 26.18
CA ILE A 377 -20.33 0.54 26.65
C ILE A 377 -21.78 0.46 26.17
N SER A 378 -22.73 0.74 27.06
CA SER A 378 -24.15 0.76 26.71
C SER A 378 -24.47 1.89 25.74
N ASP A 379 -25.38 1.65 24.79
CA ASP A 379 -25.78 2.66 23.80
C ASP A 379 -26.39 3.91 24.44
N SER A 380 -27.04 3.75 25.61
CA SER A 380 -27.59 4.87 26.38
C SER A 380 -26.53 5.85 26.88
N VAL A 381 -25.32 5.37 27.14
CA VAL A 381 -24.16 6.22 27.55
C VAL A 381 -23.38 6.67 26.34
N LEU A 382 -23.09 5.73 25.42
CA LEU A 382 -22.24 6.01 24.24
C LEU A 382 -22.86 7.06 23.32
N LYS A 383 -24.18 7.00 23.10
CA LYS A 383 -24.94 7.88 22.20
C LYS A 383 -25.71 8.99 22.90
N LYS A 384 -25.39 9.26 24.20
CA LYS A 384 -26.09 10.27 24.97
C LYS A 384 -25.81 11.67 24.43
N GLU A 385 -26.87 12.39 24.07
CA GLU A 385 -26.81 13.80 23.73
C GLU A 385 -26.73 14.62 25.02
N GLY A 386 -25.55 15.17 25.34
CA GLY A 386 -25.35 16.02 26.51
C GLY A 386 -24.22 15.55 27.43
N VAL A 387 -24.19 16.15 28.62
CA VAL A 387 -23.12 15.86 29.62
C VAL A 387 -23.43 14.56 30.32
N LEU A 388 -22.42 13.69 30.43
CA LEU A 388 -22.49 12.47 31.20
C LEU A 388 -22.49 12.81 32.70
N ASP A 389 -23.31 12.13 33.51
CA ASP A 389 -23.19 12.16 34.94
C ASP A 389 -21.96 11.37 35.44
N ALA A 390 -21.72 11.32 36.75
CA ALA A 390 -20.53 10.69 37.30
C ALA A 390 -20.49 9.17 37.09
N GLU A 391 -21.65 8.49 37.13
CA GLU A 391 -21.74 7.04 36.91
C GLU A 391 -21.59 6.71 35.43
N GLU A 392 -22.24 7.45 34.55
CA GLU A 392 -22.11 7.35 33.11
C GLU A 392 -20.68 7.62 32.62
N TYR A 393 -20.04 8.65 33.23
CA TYR A 393 -18.65 8.97 32.92
C TYR A 393 -17.70 7.85 33.36
N ALA A 394 -17.89 7.29 34.55
CA ALA A 394 -17.12 6.13 35.01
C ALA A 394 -17.34 4.91 34.12
N HIS A 395 -18.59 4.69 33.65
CA HIS A 395 -18.90 3.64 32.68
C HIS A 395 -18.20 3.89 31.33
N MET A 396 -18.20 5.15 30.83
CA MET A 396 -17.46 5.50 29.61
C MET A 396 -15.96 5.24 29.77
N GLN A 397 -15.36 5.62 30.91
CA GLN A 397 -13.93 5.39 31.16
C GLN A 397 -13.54 3.90 31.16
N SER A 398 -14.49 3.01 31.47
CA SER A 398 -14.23 1.57 31.52
C SER A 398 -13.84 0.98 30.16
N HIS A 399 -14.12 1.68 29.02
CA HIS A 399 -13.76 1.16 27.70
C HIS A 399 -12.28 0.85 27.57
N ALA A 400 -11.40 1.64 28.18
CA ALA A 400 -9.96 1.41 28.09
C ALA A 400 -9.56 0.05 28.70
N GLY A 401 -10.08 -0.27 29.89
CA GLY A 401 -9.85 -1.56 30.55
C GLY A 401 -10.54 -2.73 29.83
N VAL A 402 -11.79 -2.53 29.41
CA VAL A 402 -12.53 -3.54 28.61
C VAL A 402 -11.79 -3.83 27.30
N GLY A 403 -11.26 -2.80 26.64
CA GLY A 403 -10.45 -2.95 25.43
C GLY A 403 -9.19 -3.78 25.68
N GLU A 404 -8.47 -3.49 26.77
CA GLU A 404 -7.30 -4.27 27.15
C GLU A 404 -7.63 -5.74 27.38
N ASP A 405 -8.71 -6.03 28.11
CA ASP A 405 -9.13 -7.41 28.39
C ASP A 405 -9.54 -8.18 27.14
N ILE A 406 -10.17 -7.51 26.19
CA ILE A 406 -10.52 -8.11 24.89
C ILE A 406 -9.25 -8.36 24.07
N LEU A 407 -8.39 -7.35 23.95
CA LEU A 407 -7.17 -7.43 23.13
C LEU A 407 -6.16 -8.44 23.69
N LYS A 408 -6.08 -8.63 24.99
CA LYS A 408 -5.26 -9.69 25.64
C LYS A 408 -5.67 -11.10 25.24
N ARG A 409 -6.88 -11.32 24.74
CA ARG A 409 -7.34 -12.63 24.23
C ARG A 409 -6.84 -12.94 22.83
N ILE A 410 -6.34 -11.93 22.11
CA ILE A 410 -5.77 -12.10 20.78
C ILE A 410 -4.32 -12.58 20.92
N HIS A 411 -3.98 -13.67 20.25
CA HIS A 411 -2.61 -14.15 20.14
C HIS A 411 -1.81 -13.28 19.16
N PHE A 412 -1.39 -12.12 19.62
CA PHE A 412 -0.55 -11.24 18.82
C PHE A 412 0.82 -11.85 18.55
N ALA A 413 1.32 -11.70 17.31
CA ALA A 413 2.70 -11.98 16.98
C ALA A 413 3.66 -11.18 17.88
N ARG A 414 4.91 -11.63 18.02
CA ARG A 414 5.90 -11.04 18.95
C ARG A 414 5.98 -9.52 18.84
N LYS A 415 5.99 -8.97 17.62
CA LYS A 415 6.09 -7.53 17.34
C LYS A 415 4.88 -6.74 17.85
N TYR A 416 3.70 -7.37 18.02
CA TYR A 416 2.46 -6.71 18.45
C TYR A 416 2.04 -7.01 19.89
N ARG A 417 2.87 -7.69 20.69
CA ARG A 417 2.50 -8.09 22.05
C ARG A 417 2.15 -6.93 22.97
N ALA A 418 2.68 -5.74 22.70
CA ALA A 418 2.43 -4.54 23.50
C ALA A 418 1.14 -3.80 23.11
N VAL A 419 0.44 -4.20 22.03
CA VAL A 419 -0.78 -3.54 21.56
C VAL A 419 -1.82 -3.38 22.67
N PRO A 420 -2.19 -4.40 23.47
CA PRO A 420 -3.21 -4.25 24.50
C PRO A 420 -2.87 -3.16 25.52
N LEU A 421 -1.62 -3.12 25.98
CA LEU A 421 -1.17 -2.13 26.95
C LEU A 421 -1.11 -0.72 26.35
N ILE A 422 -0.58 -0.57 25.14
CA ILE A 422 -0.47 0.73 24.47
C ILE A 422 -1.87 1.29 24.19
N ALA A 423 -2.76 0.45 23.65
CA ALA A 423 -4.15 0.83 23.36
C ALA A 423 -4.90 1.24 24.66
N ALA A 424 -4.80 0.47 25.73
CA ALA A 424 -5.45 0.79 27.00
C ALA A 424 -4.94 2.08 27.64
N SER A 425 -3.65 2.40 27.43
CA SER A 425 -3.00 3.53 28.11
C SER A 425 -3.19 4.88 27.42
N HIS A 426 -4.02 4.99 26.36
CA HIS A 426 -4.20 6.24 25.62
C HIS A 426 -4.91 7.36 26.41
N HIS A 427 -5.56 7.02 27.52
CA HIS A 427 -6.13 7.99 28.45
C HIS A 427 -5.31 8.19 29.73
N GLU A 428 -4.13 7.57 29.84
CA GLU A 428 -3.21 7.84 30.93
C GLU A 428 -2.63 9.26 30.84
N ARG A 429 -2.27 9.84 31.97
CA ARG A 429 -1.73 11.19 32.07
C ARG A 429 -0.47 11.18 32.89
N LEU A 430 0.49 12.06 32.58
CA LEU A 430 1.79 12.08 33.22
C LEU A 430 1.71 12.28 34.76
N ASP A 431 0.69 12.99 35.24
CA ASP A 431 0.44 13.25 36.63
C ASP A 431 -0.25 12.10 37.40
N GLY A 432 -0.64 11.03 36.69
CA GLY A 432 -1.36 9.87 37.23
C GLY A 432 -2.85 10.09 37.43
N SER A 433 -3.42 11.19 36.91
CA SER A 433 -4.87 11.45 36.95
C SER A 433 -5.63 10.74 35.83
N GLY A 434 -4.93 9.96 35.00
CA GLY A 434 -5.48 9.19 33.91
C GLY A 434 -6.10 7.87 34.33
N TYR A 435 -6.53 7.11 33.38
CA TYR A 435 -7.14 5.77 33.53
C TYR A 435 -6.71 4.86 32.37
N PRO A 436 -6.83 3.52 32.49
CA PRO A 436 -7.47 2.73 33.57
C PRO A 436 -6.55 2.42 34.75
N HIS A 437 -5.21 2.55 34.61
CA HIS A 437 -4.25 2.09 35.63
C HIS A 437 -3.71 3.21 36.51
N GLY A 438 -3.89 4.49 36.15
CA GLY A 438 -3.35 5.64 36.85
C GLY A 438 -1.81 5.72 36.79
N LEU A 439 -1.23 5.30 35.67
CA LEU A 439 0.21 5.30 35.41
C LEU A 439 0.78 6.72 35.43
N ARG A 440 2.06 6.86 35.85
CA ARG A 440 2.71 8.16 35.96
C ARG A 440 4.00 8.24 35.17
N GLY A 441 4.21 9.34 34.51
CA GLY A 441 5.50 9.71 33.90
C GLY A 441 6.08 8.61 33.03
N LEU A 442 7.14 7.92 33.52
CA LEU A 442 7.84 6.85 32.79
C LEU A 442 7.13 5.49 32.83
N GLU A 443 6.14 5.31 33.70
CA GLU A 443 5.34 4.08 33.74
C GLU A 443 4.45 3.95 32.48
N ILE A 444 4.07 5.10 31.87
CA ILE A 444 3.29 5.13 30.65
C ILE A 444 4.19 4.75 29.46
N PRO A 445 3.84 3.71 28.68
CA PRO A 445 4.58 3.36 27.46
C PRO A 445 4.72 4.58 26.54
N PHE A 446 5.90 4.81 25.98
CA PHE A 446 6.12 6.02 25.18
C PHE A 446 5.21 6.08 23.95
N LEU A 447 4.96 4.94 23.29
CA LEU A 447 4.02 4.86 22.17
C LEU A 447 2.57 5.20 22.60
N ALA A 448 2.18 4.90 23.84
CA ALA A 448 0.88 5.33 24.37
C ALA A 448 0.81 6.85 24.53
N LYS A 449 1.91 7.52 24.94
CA LYS A 449 1.96 8.98 25.01
C LYS A 449 1.78 9.62 23.63
N ILE A 450 2.34 9.01 22.59
CA ILE A 450 2.13 9.43 21.19
C ILE A 450 0.66 9.28 20.84
N LEU A 451 0.09 8.12 21.12
CA LEU A 451 -1.32 7.81 20.84
C LEU A 451 -2.27 8.79 21.54
N THR A 452 -2.02 9.09 22.84
CA THR A 452 -2.80 10.09 23.60
C THR A 452 -2.85 11.45 22.92
N VAL A 453 -1.70 11.94 22.44
CA VAL A 453 -1.63 13.26 21.78
C VAL A 453 -2.33 13.23 20.42
N ALA A 454 -2.16 12.14 19.66
CA ALA A 454 -2.78 11.96 18.35
C ALA A 454 -4.32 11.88 18.48
N ASP A 455 -4.83 11.11 19.44
CA ASP A 455 -6.26 10.97 19.72
C ASP A 455 -6.89 12.30 20.10
N VAL A 456 -6.32 13.00 21.09
CA VAL A 456 -6.83 14.30 21.52
C VAL A 456 -6.78 15.33 20.39
N PHE A 457 -5.71 15.35 19.58
CA PHE A 457 -5.61 16.26 18.45
C PHE A 457 -6.68 16.00 17.41
N GLU A 458 -6.87 14.74 17.03
CA GLU A 458 -7.92 14.34 16.08
C GLU A 458 -9.31 14.68 16.62
N ALA A 459 -9.57 14.34 17.90
CA ALA A 459 -10.85 14.63 18.53
C ALA A 459 -11.21 16.13 18.54
N LEU A 460 -10.22 17.03 18.66
CA LEU A 460 -10.42 18.48 18.63
C LEU A 460 -10.56 19.04 17.21
N THR A 461 -9.96 18.41 16.22
CA THR A 461 -9.88 18.92 14.85
C THR A 461 -10.81 18.24 13.85
N ALA A 462 -11.43 17.11 14.21
CA ALA A 462 -12.42 16.43 13.37
C ALA A 462 -13.75 17.20 13.29
N ASP A 463 -14.45 17.08 12.16
CA ASP A 463 -15.83 17.54 12.02
C ASP A 463 -16.76 16.57 12.76
N ARG A 464 -17.35 17.01 13.86
CA ARG A 464 -18.33 16.24 14.65
C ARG A 464 -19.69 16.95 14.62
N HIS A 465 -20.76 16.17 14.59
CA HIS A 465 -22.13 16.69 14.52
C HIS A 465 -22.50 17.64 15.67
N TYR A 466 -21.77 17.63 16.79
CA TYR A 466 -22.07 18.40 18.01
C TYR A 466 -21.04 19.47 18.39
N GLY A 467 -19.98 19.71 17.59
CA GLY A 467 -18.96 20.72 17.90
C GLY A 467 -18.36 21.38 16.67
N LYS A 468 -18.11 22.69 16.74
CA LYS A 468 -17.32 23.38 15.72
C LYS A 468 -15.90 22.82 15.73
N ARG A 469 -15.41 22.36 14.60
CA ARG A 469 -14.02 22.02 14.33
C ARG A 469 -13.10 23.12 14.85
N MET A 470 -12.12 22.76 15.68
CA MET A 470 -11.05 23.68 16.05
C MET A 470 -10.02 23.79 14.94
N SER A 471 -9.39 24.95 14.82
CA SER A 471 -8.18 25.06 14.01
C SER A 471 -7.04 24.27 14.63
N SER A 472 -6.10 23.81 13.84
CA SER A 472 -4.91 23.08 14.31
C SER A 472 -4.13 23.89 15.36
N ASP A 473 -4.04 25.21 15.18
CA ASP A 473 -3.36 26.11 16.14
C ASP A 473 -4.09 26.19 17.48
N ALA A 474 -5.42 26.22 17.48
CA ALA A 474 -6.22 26.23 18.70
C ALA A 474 -6.08 24.89 19.45
N ALA A 475 -6.11 23.77 18.73
CA ALA A 475 -5.90 22.43 19.28
C ALA A 475 -4.48 22.28 19.88
N LEU A 476 -3.46 22.75 19.17
CA LEU A 476 -2.08 22.78 19.67
C LEU A 476 -1.97 23.63 20.95
N GLY A 477 -2.66 24.78 21.02
CA GLY A 477 -2.67 25.61 22.23
C GLY A 477 -3.22 24.88 23.46
N LEU A 478 -4.26 24.05 23.28
CA LEU A 478 -4.80 23.21 24.35
C LEU A 478 -3.84 22.08 24.76
N LEU A 479 -3.18 21.45 23.81
CA LEU A 479 -2.17 20.43 24.08
C LEU A 479 -0.97 21.02 24.84
N ASP A 480 -0.49 22.20 24.44
CA ASP A 480 0.59 22.92 25.12
C ASP A 480 0.24 23.25 26.57
N ALA A 481 -0.98 23.72 26.81
CA ALA A 481 -1.44 24.03 28.16
C ALA A 481 -1.47 22.81 29.10
N GLY A 482 -1.60 21.59 28.55
CA GLY A 482 -1.55 20.33 29.28
C GLY A 482 -0.15 19.70 29.34
N THR A 483 0.87 20.30 28.74
CA THR A 483 2.22 19.75 28.69
C THR A 483 2.84 19.64 30.09
N GLY A 484 3.52 18.52 30.38
CA GLY A 484 4.17 18.24 31.66
C GLY A 484 3.22 17.69 32.75
N THR A 485 1.90 17.82 32.55
CA THR A 485 0.90 17.23 33.46
C THR A 485 0.08 16.15 32.78
N ARG A 486 -0.44 16.42 31.61
CA ARG A 486 -1.26 15.51 30.82
C ARG A 486 -0.48 14.88 29.66
N PHE A 487 0.26 15.70 28.93
CA PHE A 487 0.92 15.35 27.68
C PHE A 487 2.43 15.45 27.78
N ASP A 488 3.13 14.57 27.07
CA ASP A 488 4.58 14.61 26.96
C ASP A 488 5.01 15.76 26.04
N SER A 489 5.93 16.59 26.53
CA SER A 489 6.38 17.80 25.83
C SER A 489 7.09 17.50 24.50
N HIS A 490 7.83 16.38 24.43
CA HIS A 490 8.52 15.97 23.22
C HIS A 490 7.51 15.54 22.15
N VAL A 491 6.45 14.86 22.55
CA VAL A 491 5.38 14.39 21.64
C VAL A 491 4.60 15.58 21.09
N VAL A 492 4.20 16.54 21.94
CA VAL A 492 3.49 17.76 21.49
C VAL A 492 4.37 18.59 20.57
N ALA A 493 5.67 18.73 20.89
CA ALA A 493 6.61 19.43 20.02
C ALA A 493 6.80 18.71 18.65
N ALA A 494 6.79 17.38 18.63
CA ALA A 494 6.85 16.61 17.39
C ALA A 494 5.59 16.81 16.55
N LEU A 495 4.38 16.76 17.14
CA LEU A 495 3.14 17.07 16.43
C LEU A 495 3.19 18.47 15.81
N ARG A 496 3.68 19.47 16.56
CA ARG A 496 3.85 20.83 16.05
C ARG A 496 4.76 20.88 14.84
N ARG A 497 5.90 20.16 14.86
CA ARG A 497 6.81 20.09 13.70
C ARG A 497 6.17 19.40 12.51
N VAL A 498 5.43 18.30 12.73
CA VAL A 498 4.65 17.62 11.69
C VAL A 498 3.69 18.61 11.02
N LEU A 499 2.88 19.32 11.81
CA LEU A 499 1.90 20.28 11.29
C LEU A 499 2.55 21.52 10.64
N ALA A 500 3.66 22.01 11.21
CA ALA A 500 4.43 23.12 10.62
C ALA A 500 5.11 22.70 9.33
N ALA A 501 5.61 21.47 9.27
CA ALA A 501 6.13 20.89 8.06
C ALA A 501 5.04 20.70 7.00
N ASP A 502 3.80 20.41 7.40
CA ASP A 502 2.63 20.39 6.50
C ASP A 502 2.27 21.80 5.99
N GLN A 503 2.49 22.84 6.79
CA GLN A 503 2.27 24.25 6.41
C GLN A 503 3.48 24.89 5.71
N ALA A 504 4.70 24.41 5.94
CA ALA A 504 5.96 25.05 5.55
C ALA A 504 6.67 24.39 4.37
N MET A 505 6.04 23.44 3.65
CA MET A 505 6.67 22.96 2.42
C MET A 505 6.64 24.03 1.34
N PRO A 506 7.82 24.66 1.07
CA PRO A 506 8.01 25.21 -0.24
C PRO A 506 7.99 24.04 -1.19
N ALA A 507 7.18 24.23 -2.18
CA ALA A 507 7.26 23.65 -3.48
C ALA A 507 8.44 22.71 -3.73
N LEU A 508 8.12 21.50 -4.15
CA LEU A 508 9.01 20.56 -4.81
C LEU A 508 9.99 21.29 -5.75
N VAL A 509 11.23 21.40 -5.35
CA VAL A 509 12.31 21.81 -6.25
C VAL A 509 12.54 20.61 -7.18
N PRO A 510 12.40 20.73 -8.50
CA PRO A 510 12.85 19.69 -9.40
C PRO A 510 14.36 19.51 -9.16
N ALA A 511 14.78 18.27 -8.88
CA ALA A 511 16.19 17.96 -8.87
C ALA A 511 16.77 18.39 -10.22
N ALA A 512 17.71 19.35 -10.17
CA ALA A 512 18.39 19.84 -11.34
C ALA A 512 18.97 18.67 -12.13
N ALA A 513 18.86 18.77 -13.45
CA ALA A 513 19.13 17.82 -14.50
C ALA A 513 20.45 17.02 -14.38
#